data_634cd85b89631a79e04834767e9faca6
#
_entry.id   634cd85b89631a79e04834767e9faca6
#
_cell.length_a   1.000
_cell.length_b   1.000
_cell.length_c   1.000
_cell.angle_alpha   90.00
_cell.angle_beta   90.00
_cell.angle_gamma   90.00
#
_symmetry.space_group_name_H-M   'P 1'
#
loop_
_entity.id
_entity.type
_entity.pdbx_description
1 polymer ?
#
loop_
_entity_poly.entity_id
_entity_poly.type
_entity_poly.pdbx_seq_one_letter_code
_entity_poly.pdbx_strand_id
1 'polypeptide(L)'
;MPVHPTASPTLSGTPVVALDGVGKTFANGMVALERLDLAVHAGEFVSLLGPSGCGKSTALRIIAGLSAPSRGRVAWADGGAADARTVGAHRIGFVFQEPTLMPWATVAANVRLPLRLAGLKADASARIDAALARVGLAGFAQSYPRELSGGMKMRASIARALVTEPALLLMDEPFAALDEITRFRLNNDLLALWQSLRKTVVFVTHSVFESVYLSQRIVVMTPRPGRVFTELTIDAPFPRDESFRTSADYAGYCRLVSDALAAAIGAGEGS
;
A
#
# COMPACT_ATOMS: atom_id res chain seq x y z
N MET A 1 21.42 -22.25 1.88
CA MET A 1 21.73 -22.00 0.45
C MET A 1 21.66 -20.50 0.24
N PRO A 2 22.56 -19.86 -0.52
CA PRO A 2 22.44 -18.43 -0.79
C PRO A 2 21.18 -18.18 -1.63
N VAL A 3 20.33 -17.28 -1.16
CA VAL A 3 19.14 -16.80 -1.89
C VAL A 3 19.68 -15.93 -3.04
N HIS A 4 19.65 -16.46 -4.26
CA HIS A 4 20.01 -15.69 -5.45
C HIS A 4 18.83 -14.80 -5.86
N PRO A 5 19.07 -13.55 -6.33
CA PRO A 5 18.04 -12.74 -6.92
C PRO A 5 17.51 -13.46 -8.17
N THR A 6 16.36 -14.10 -8.07
CA THR A 6 15.65 -14.60 -9.24
C THR A 6 15.06 -13.40 -9.98
N ALA A 7 15.30 -13.36 -11.29
CA ALA A 7 14.61 -12.42 -12.17
C ALA A 7 13.12 -12.47 -11.89
N SER A 8 12.48 -11.29 -11.86
CA SER A 8 11.05 -11.13 -11.57
C SER A 8 10.25 -12.25 -12.26
N PRO A 9 9.42 -13.01 -11.53
CA PRO A 9 8.51 -13.91 -12.20
C PRO A 9 7.65 -13.06 -13.12
N THR A 10 7.63 -13.39 -14.40
CA THR A 10 6.66 -12.84 -15.34
C THR A 10 5.27 -13.26 -14.83
N LEU A 11 4.67 -12.42 -13.96
CA LEU A 11 3.27 -12.59 -13.61
C LEU A 11 2.50 -12.47 -14.92
N SER A 12 2.04 -13.59 -15.45
CA SER A 12 1.34 -13.68 -16.72
C SER A 12 -0.05 -13.08 -16.55
N GLY A 13 -0.30 -11.91 -17.13
CA GLY A 13 -1.59 -11.25 -17.13
C GLY A 13 -1.47 -9.74 -17.35
N THR A 14 -2.56 -9.12 -17.82
CA THR A 14 -2.67 -7.66 -17.92
C THR A 14 -2.58 -7.05 -16.51
N PRO A 15 -1.68 -6.09 -16.24
CA PRO A 15 -1.60 -5.45 -14.96
C PRO A 15 -2.88 -4.67 -14.63
N VAL A 16 -3.30 -4.65 -13.38
CA VAL A 16 -4.42 -3.83 -12.88
C VAL A 16 -4.12 -2.35 -13.09
N VAL A 17 -2.88 -1.95 -12.82
CA VAL A 17 -2.34 -0.61 -13.07
C VAL A 17 -0.89 -0.71 -13.49
N ALA A 18 -0.50 0.12 -14.46
CA ALA A 18 0.89 0.27 -14.91
C ALA A 18 1.26 1.75 -14.96
N LEU A 19 2.45 2.06 -14.50
CA LEU A 19 3.11 3.35 -14.65
C LEU A 19 4.18 3.19 -15.72
N ASP A 20 4.05 3.95 -16.81
CA ASP A 20 4.97 3.93 -17.95
C ASP A 20 5.78 5.23 -17.96
N GLY A 21 7.04 5.18 -17.56
CA GLY A 21 7.95 6.31 -17.57
C GLY A 21 7.47 7.50 -16.72
N VAL A 22 6.72 7.25 -15.65
CA VAL A 22 6.12 8.31 -14.83
C VAL A 22 7.19 9.15 -14.14
N GLY A 23 7.15 10.45 -14.38
CA GLY A 23 7.97 11.45 -13.69
C GLY A 23 7.11 12.52 -13.03
N LYS A 24 7.63 13.11 -11.94
CA LYS A 24 6.96 14.20 -11.23
C LYS A 24 7.93 15.29 -10.83
N THR A 25 7.69 16.47 -11.38
CA THR A 25 8.33 17.72 -10.97
C THR A 25 7.27 18.63 -10.38
N PHE A 26 7.49 19.16 -9.19
CA PHE A 26 6.59 20.12 -8.56
C PHE A 26 6.83 21.54 -9.07
N ALA A 27 5.89 22.45 -8.83
CA ALA A 27 5.94 23.84 -9.30
C ALA A 27 7.19 24.62 -8.82
N ASN A 28 7.77 24.21 -7.69
CA ASN A 28 9.00 24.78 -7.16
C ASN A 28 10.28 24.19 -7.80
N GLY A 29 10.16 23.43 -8.89
CA GLY A 29 11.29 22.80 -9.58
C GLY A 29 11.78 21.48 -8.96
N MET A 30 11.25 21.06 -7.82
CA MET A 30 11.68 19.84 -7.16
C MET A 30 11.25 18.59 -7.95
N VAL A 31 12.22 17.79 -8.37
CA VAL A 31 11.96 16.49 -9.01
C VAL A 31 11.78 15.43 -7.93
N ALA A 32 10.54 14.96 -7.75
CA ALA A 32 10.24 13.90 -6.79
C ALA A 32 10.41 12.50 -7.39
N LEU A 33 9.97 12.34 -8.64
CA LEU A 33 10.15 11.10 -9.42
C LEU A 33 10.77 11.47 -10.75
N GLU A 34 11.85 10.79 -11.11
CA GLU A 34 12.49 11.00 -12.41
C GLU A 34 11.87 10.11 -13.47
N ARG A 35 11.87 8.82 -13.25
CA ARG A 35 11.25 7.83 -14.11
C ARG A 35 10.85 6.62 -13.27
N LEU A 36 9.55 6.36 -13.20
CA LEU A 36 8.99 5.21 -12.52
C LEU A 36 8.25 4.34 -13.54
N ASP A 37 8.79 3.14 -13.77
CA ASP A 37 8.16 2.06 -14.50
C ASP A 37 7.73 1.03 -13.46
N LEU A 38 6.43 0.73 -13.35
CA LEU A 38 5.87 -0.19 -12.37
C LEU A 38 4.60 -0.81 -12.91
N ALA A 39 4.52 -2.13 -12.96
CA ALA A 39 3.29 -2.86 -13.25
C ALA A 39 2.81 -3.58 -11.98
N VAL A 40 1.54 -3.51 -11.65
CA VAL A 40 0.92 -4.18 -10.49
C VAL A 40 -0.17 -5.11 -10.99
N HIS A 41 -0.09 -6.38 -10.62
CA HIS A 41 -0.97 -7.43 -11.11
C HIS A 41 -2.10 -7.74 -10.12
N ALA A 42 -3.18 -8.34 -10.62
CA ALA A 42 -4.35 -8.68 -9.81
C ALA A 42 -3.98 -9.65 -8.67
N GLY A 43 -4.45 -9.34 -7.45
CA GLY A 43 -4.20 -10.14 -6.25
C GLY A 43 -2.78 -10.03 -5.69
N GLU A 44 -1.91 -9.20 -6.30
CA GLU A 44 -0.54 -9.02 -5.84
C GLU A 44 -0.47 -8.11 -4.60
N PHE A 45 0.42 -8.46 -3.68
CA PHE A 45 0.87 -7.57 -2.61
C PHE A 45 2.28 -7.10 -2.94
N VAL A 46 2.41 -5.85 -3.37
CA VAL A 46 3.70 -5.23 -3.70
C VAL A 46 4.04 -4.12 -2.72
N SER A 47 5.27 -4.10 -2.23
CA SER A 47 5.79 -3.00 -1.41
C SER A 47 6.70 -2.08 -2.22
N LEU A 48 6.53 -0.77 -2.03
CA LEU A 48 7.50 0.24 -2.42
C LEU A 48 8.36 0.58 -1.20
N LEU A 49 9.64 0.22 -1.26
CA LEU A 49 10.61 0.41 -0.19
C LEU A 49 11.66 1.45 -0.61
N GLY A 50 12.03 2.35 0.27
CA GLY A 50 13.08 3.33 0.01
C GLY A 50 13.16 4.37 1.11
N PRO A 51 14.20 5.23 1.11
CA PRO A 51 14.39 6.25 2.12
C PRO A 51 13.25 7.27 2.15
N SER A 52 13.15 8.00 3.26
CA SER A 52 12.16 9.07 3.38
C SER A 52 12.36 10.14 2.32
N GLY A 53 11.25 10.61 1.73
CA GLY A 53 11.28 11.66 0.70
C GLY A 53 11.72 11.20 -0.70
N CYS A 54 11.93 9.90 -0.95
CA CYS A 54 12.30 9.39 -2.29
C CYS A 54 11.15 9.36 -3.31
N GLY A 55 9.92 9.75 -2.93
CA GLY A 55 8.80 9.85 -3.88
C GLY A 55 7.75 8.73 -3.77
N LYS A 56 7.83 7.79 -2.83
CA LYS A 56 6.85 6.68 -2.65
C LYS A 56 5.41 7.17 -2.54
N SER A 57 5.15 8.09 -1.61
CA SER A 57 3.81 8.69 -1.43
C SER A 57 3.36 9.48 -2.66
N THR A 58 4.31 10.07 -3.41
CA THR A 58 4.03 10.75 -4.68
C THR A 58 3.56 9.74 -5.74
N ALA A 59 4.22 8.58 -5.83
CA ALA A 59 3.81 7.50 -6.72
C ALA A 59 2.39 7.01 -6.37
N LEU A 60 2.09 6.76 -5.08
CA LEU A 60 0.74 6.38 -4.66
C LEU A 60 -0.32 7.42 -5.04
N ARG A 61 -0.04 8.71 -4.82
CA ARG A 61 -0.96 9.80 -5.16
C ARG A 61 -1.19 9.91 -6.67
N ILE A 62 -0.18 9.59 -7.48
CA ILE A 62 -0.32 9.54 -8.95
C ILE A 62 -1.18 8.34 -9.35
N ILE A 63 -0.95 7.16 -8.79
CA ILE A 63 -1.81 5.98 -9.01
C ILE A 63 -3.25 6.29 -8.61
N ALA A 64 -3.47 6.97 -7.47
CA ALA A 64 -4.80 7.34 -6.99
C ALA A 64 -5.48 8.45 -7.81
N GLY A 65 -4.80 9.03 -8.80
CA GLY A 65 -5.31 10.20 -9.54
C GLY A 65 -5.38 11.50 -8.71
N LEU A 66 -4.78 11.52 -7.51
CA LEU A 66 -4.72 12.69 -6.64
C LEU A 66 -3.63 13.69 -7.07
N SER A 67 -2.72 13.27 -7.94
CA SER A 67 -1.68 14.11 -8.51
C SER A 67 -1.41 13.68 -9.95
N ALA A 68 -1.44 14.62 -10.88
CA ALA A 68 -1.07 14.32 -12.26
C ALA A 68 0.45 14.10 -12.38
N PRO A 69 0.93 13.14 -13.17
CA PRO A 69 2.34 13.03 -13.52
C PRO A 69 2.76 14.24 -14.36
N SER A 70 4.04 14.62 -14.30
CA SER A 70 4.61 15.66 -15.18
C SER A 70 5.03 15.08 -16.53
N ARG A 71 5.33 13.77 -16.58
CA ARG A 71 5.64 13.00 -17.77
C ARG A 71 5.27 11.53 -17.58
N GLY A 72 5.20 10.79 -18.66
CA GLY A 72 4.74 9.41 -18.65
C GLY A 72 3.23 9.32 -18.47
N ARG A 73 2.74 8.12 -18.21
CA ARG A 73 1.30 7.85 -18.06
C ARG A 73 1.03 6.76 -17.04
N VAL A 74 -0.20 6.77 -16.50
CA VAL A 74 -0.77 5.66 -15.73
C VAL A 74 -1.79 4.98 -16.64
N ALA A 75 -1.64 3.68 -16.81
CA ALA A 75 -2.55 2.84 -17.58
C ALA A 75 -3.29 1.87 -16.65
N TRP A 76 -4.60 1.67 -16.89
CA TRP A 76 -5.45 0.74 -16.16
C TRP A 76 -5.92 -0.38 -17.08
N ALA A 77 -6.11 -1.60 -16.53
CA ALA A 77 -6.49 -2.81 -17.28
C ALA A 77 -7.72 -2.63 -18.19
N ASP A 78 -8.63 -1.74 -17.81
CA ASP A 78 -9.89 -1.48 -18.53
C ASP A 78 -9.84 -0.30 -19.50
N GLY A 79 -8.64 0.15 -19.86
CA GLY A 79 -8.44 1.23 -20.84
C GLY A 79 -8.77 2.63 -20.29
N GLY A 80 -9.08 2.76 -19.00
CA GLY A 80 -9.30 4.05 -18.35
C GLY A 80 -8.00 4.87 -18.34
N ALA A 81 -7.97 6.01 -19.03
CA ALA A 81 -6.93 7.00 -18.80
C ALA A 81 -7.06 7.52 -17.36
N ALA A 82 -5.92 7.80 -16.72
CA ALA A 82 -5.87 8.32 -15.37
C ALA A 82 -6.34 9.79 -15.29
N ASP A 83 -7.58 10.04 -15.68
CA ASP A 83 -8.26 11.24 -15.23
C ASP A 83 -8.86 10.91 -13.84
N ALA A 84 -8.47 11.68 -12.81
CA ALA A 84 -8.97 11.53 -11.45
C ALA A 84 -10.52 11.53 -11.37
N ARG A 85 -11.20 11.97 -12.43
CA ARG A 85 -12.66 11.96 -12.58
C ARG A 85 -13.20 10.64 -13.11
N THR A 86 -12.36 9.82 -13.77
CA THR A 86 -12.73 8.53 -14.40
C THR A 86 -12.19 7.32 -13.67
N VAL A 87 -11.18 7.48 -12.81
CA VAL A 87 -10.84 6.44 -11.81
C VAL A 87 -11.99 6.42 -10.82
N GLY A 88 -13.05 5.70 -11.20
CA GLY A 88 -14.30 5.67 -10.44
C GLY A 88 -14.01 5.41 -8.97
N ALA A 89 -14.66 6.16 -8.08
CA ALA A 89 -14.52 6.11 -6.62
C ALA A 89 -14.61 4.68 -6.02
N HIS A 90 -14.94 3.69 -6.83
CA HIS A 90 -15.11 2.29 -6.48
C HIS A 90 -13.87 1.41 -6.71
N ARG A 91 -12.82 1.92 -7.38
CA ARG A 91 -11.68 1.10 -7.79
C ARG A 91 -10.53 1.12 -6.83
N ILE A 92 -10.35 2.21 -6.09
CA ILE A 92 -9.21 2.43 -5.21
C ILE A 92 -9.69 2.70 -3.79
N GLY A 93 -9.16 1.92 -2.85
CA GLY A 93 -9.14 2.25 -1.43
C GLY A 93 -7.81 2.89 -1.08
N PHE A 94 -7.82 4.00 -0.35
CA PHE A 94 -6.58 4.68 0.09
C PHE A 94 -6.52 4.73 1.61
N VAL A 95 -5.41 4.24 2.17
CA VAL A 95 -5.08 4.33 3.60
C VAL A 95 -3.87 5.25 3.74
N PHE A 96 -4.05 6.37 4.43
CA PHE A 96 -3.00 7.35 4.67
C PHE A 96 -2.17 6.98 5.91
N GLN A 97 -1.00 7.57 6.03
CA GLN A 97 -0.11 7.42 7.19
C GLN A 97 -0.81 7.81 8.50
N GLU A 98 -1.59 8.90 8.48
CA GLU A 98 -2.52 9.21 9.55
C GLU A 98 -3.91 8.64 9.21
N PRO A 99 -4.65 8.09 10.18
CA PRO A 99 -5.98 7.51 9.95
C PRO A 99 -7.00 8.47 9.33
N THR A 100 -6.80 9.79 9.46
CA THR A 100 -7.63 10.87 8.90
C THR A 100 -9.14 10.66 9.14
N LEU A 101 -9.51 10.15 10.32
CA LEU A 101 -10.91 9.99 10.71
C LEU A 101 -11.50 11.34 11.08
N MET A 102 -12.75 11.57 10.68
CA MET A 102 -13.51 12.74 11.09
C MET A 102 -13.77 12.68 12.62
N PRO A 103 -13.19 13.58 13.43
CA PRO A 103 -13.23 13.47 14.89
C PRO A 103 -14.63 13.66 15.50
N TRP A 104 -15.52 14.30 14.77
CA TRP A 104 -16.93 14.56 15.17
C TRP A 104 -17.90 13.46 14.73
N ALA A 105 -17.44 12.46 13.98
CA ALA A 105 -18.26 11.38 13.45
C ALA A 105 -17.90 10.06 14.13
N THR A 106 -18.89 9.19 14.31
CA THR A 106 -18.65 7.82 14.81
C THR A 106 -17.81 7.00 13.84
N VAL A 107 -17.29 5.88 14.30
CA VAL A 107 -16.55 4.91 13.47
C VAL A 107 -17.41 4.46 12.28
N ALA A 108 -18.66 4.07 12.52
CA ALA A 108 -19.59 3.68 11.45
C ALA A 108 -19.84 4.82 10.45
N ALA A 109 -19.97 6.06 10.93
CA ALA A 109 -20.15 7.23 10.05
C ALA A 109 -18.89 7.52 9.21
N ASN A 110 -17.70 7.34 9.78
CA ASN A 110 -16.43 7.43 9.05
C ASN A 110 -16.34 6.35 7.95
N VAL A 111 -16.67 5.10 8.26
CA VAL A 111 -16.67 4.00 7.29
C VAL A 111 -17.75 4.17 6.22
N ARG A 112 -18.89 4.77 6.56
CA ARG A 112 -19.98 5.08 5.60
C ARG A 112 -19.58 6.12 4.55
N LEU A 113 -18.63 7.01 4.84
CA LEU A 113 -18.33 8.16 3.99
C LEU A 113 -18.06 7.81 2.52
N PRO A 114 -17.20 6.83 2.19
CA PRO A 114 -16.95 6.46 0.78
C PRO A 114 -18.21 5.95 0.07
N LEU A 115 -19.07 5.16 0.74
CA LEU A 115 -20.33 4.71 0.15
C LEU A 115 -21.26 5.88 -0.18
N ARG A 116 -21.32 6.89 0.70
CA ARG A 116 -22.14 8.08 0.47
C ARG A 116 -21.63 8.92 -0.70
N LEU A 117 -20.30 9.11 -0.79
CA LEU A 117 -19.67 9.85 -1.89
C LEU A 117 -19.85 9.14 -3.24
N ALA A 118 -19.84 7.81 -3.22
CA ALA A 118 -20.06 6.96 -4.38
C ALA A 118 -21.54 6.78 -4.76
N GLY A 119 -22.47 7.34 -3.99
CA GLY A 119 -23.91 7.15 -4.23
C GLY A 119 -24.44 5.75 -3.91
N LEU A 120 -23.64 4.89 -3.26
CA LEU A 120 -23.99 3.50 -2.91
C LEU A 120 -24.83 3.49 -1.64
N LYS A 121 -26.18 3.48 -1.81
CA LYS A 121 -27.13 3.49 -0.70
C LYS A 121 -27.63 2.08 -0.34
N ALA A 122 -27.69 1.19 -1.33
CA ALA A 122 -28.17 -0.18 -1.11
C ALA A 122 -27.20 -0.91 -0.17
N ASP A 123 -27.75 -1.65 0.81
CA ASP A 123 -27.03 -2.48 1.76
C ASP A 123 -25.88 -1.77 2.53
N ALA A 124 -25.89 -0.43 2.58
CA ALA A 124 -24.82 0.33 3.20
C ALA A 124 -24.56 -0.07 4.66
N SER A 125 -25.62 -0.38 5.44
CA SER A 125 -25.45 -0.85 6.82
C SER A 125 -24.71 -2.18 6.88
N ALA A 126 -25.18 -3.16 6.12
CA ALA A 126 -24.55 -4.49 6.09
C ALA A 126 -23.09 -4.43 5.62
N ARG A 127 -22.78 -3.59 4.63
CA ARG A 127 -21.39 -3.35 4.17
C ARG A 127 -20.51 -2.73 5.25
N ILE A 128 -21.03 -1.78 6.01
CA ILE A 128 -20.31 -1.14 7.12
C ILE A 128 -20.03 -2.16 8.21
N ASP A 129 -21.07 -2.94 8.62
CA ASP A 129 -20.95 -3.95 9.65
C ASP A 129 -19.93 -5.03 9.25
N ALA A 130 -19.98 -5.49 8.00
CA ALA A 130 -19.02 -6.45 7.45
C ALA A 130 -17.59 -5.86 7.42
N ALA A 131 -17.42 -4.61 7.01
CA ALA A 131 -16.11 -3.97 6.98
C ALA A 131 -15.52 -3.81 8.39
N LEU A 132 -16.32 -3.42 9.38
CA LEU A 132 -15.92 -3.31 10.78
C LEU A 132 -15.59 -4.68 11.39
N ALA A 133 -16.38 -5.71 11.09
CA ALA A 133 -16.12 -7.07 11.54
C ALA A 133 -14.78 -7.59 11.01
N ARG A 134 -14.47 -7.37 9.73
CA ARG A 134 -13.20 -7.78 9.09
C ARG A 134 -11.95 -7.20 9.76
N VAL A 135 -12.04 -6.02 10.36
CA VAL A 135 -10.93 -5.37 11.07
C VAL A 135 -11.03 -5.50 12.60
N GLY A 136 -11.97 -6.31 13.11
CA GLY A 136 -12.15 -6.54 14.54
C GLY A 136 -12.71 -5.35 15.31
N LEU A 137 -13.52 -4.49 14.67
CA LEU A 137 -14.13 -3.30 15.27
C LEU A 137 -15.66 -3.35 15.33
N ALA A 138 -16.30 -4.51 15.23
CA ALA A 138 -17.76 -4.66 15.25
C ALA A 138 -18.41 -4.00 16.49
N GLY A 139 -17.79 -4.15 17.68
CA GLY A 139 -18.29 -3.56 18.94
C GLY A 139 -18.05 -2.05 19.09
N PHE A 140 -17.35 -1.40 18.13
CA PHE A 140 -16.93 -0.01 18.22
C PHE A 140 -17.60 0.90 17.17
N ALA A 141 -18.67 0.42 16.52
CA ALA A 141 -19.34 1.14 15.43
C ALA A 141 -19.83 2.54 15.86
N GLN A 142 -20.30 2.68 17.10
CA GLN A 142 -20.85 3.93 17.66
C GLN A 142 -19.80 4.77 18.41
N SER A 143 -18.57 4.26 18.60
CA SER A 143 -17.49 5.00 19.24
C SER A 143 -16.99 6.15 18.37
N TYR A 144 -16.46 7.19 19.01
CA TYR A 144 -15.79 8.28 18.32
C TYR A 144 -14.28 8.04 18.23
N PRO A 145 -13.55 8.66 17.28
CA PRO A 145 -12.11 8.48 17.14
C PRO A 145 -11.31 8.73 18.42
N ARG A 146 -11.72 9.69 19.26
CA ARG A 146 -11.08 10.00 20.55
C ARG A 146 -11.10 8.84 21.55
N GLU A 147 -12.03 7.89 21.38
CA GLU A 147 -12.24 6.73 22.26
C GLU A 147 -11.43 5.50 21.80
N LEU A 148 -10.72 5.62 20.67
CA LEU A 148 -9.95 4.54 20.05
C LEU A 148 -8.45 4.70 20.30
N SER A 149 -7.75 3.58 20.46
CA SER A 149 -6.29 3.55 20.39
C SER A 149 -5.79 3.87 18.98
N GLY A 150 -4.49 4.17 18.82
CA GLY A 150 -3.85 4.42 17.51
C GLY A 150 -4.08 3.28 16.52
N GLY A 151 -3.87 2.04 16.96
CA GLY A 151 -4.11 0.85 16.14
C GLY A 151 -5.58 0.67 15.76
N MET A 152 -6.53 0.94 16.66
CA MET A 152 -7.96 0.91 16.34
C MET A 152 -8.36 1.98 15.33
N LYS A 153 -7.80 3.19 15.44
CA LYS A 153 -7.99 4.24 14.44
C LYS A 153 -7.52 3.80 13.06
N MET A 154 -6.35 3.16 13.00
CA MET A 154 -5.82 2.64 11.74
C MET A 154 -6.69 1.53 11.16
N ARG A 155 -7.16 0.58 11.98
CA ARG A 155 -8.14 -0.44 11.56
C ARG A 155 -9.44 0.18 11.02
N ALA A 156 -9.95 1.24 11.64
CA ALA A 156 -11.12 1.97 11.15
C ALA A 156 -10.85 2.64 9.78
N SER A 157 -9.64 3.18 9.58
CA SER A 157 -9.21 3.72 8.29
C SER A 157 -9.12 2.64 7.21
N ILE A 158 -8.62 1.46 7.55
CA ILE A 158 -8.61 0.29 6.64
C ILE A 158 -10.03 -0.16 6.30
N ALA A 159 -10.93 -0.27 7.29
CA ALA A 159 -12.35 -0.59 7.05
C ALA A 159 -13.02 0.43 6.12
N ARG A 160 -12.73 1.74 6.32
CA ARG A 160 -13.21 2.81 5.45
C ARG A 160 -12.72 2.66 4.02
N ALA A 161 -11.46 2.28 3.82
CA ALA A 161 -10.90 2.06 2.49
C ALA A 161 -11.51 0.82 1.80
N LEU A 162 -11.89 -0.21 2.56
CA LEU A 162 -12.39 -1.48 2.05
C LEU A 162 -13.91 -1.51 1.81
N VAL A 163 -14.69 -0.60 2.41
CA VAL A 163 -16.16 -0.65 2.41
C VAL A 163 -16.79 -0.57 1.01
N THR A 164 -16.09 0.04 0.06
CA THR A 164 -16.50 0.10 -1.36
C THR A 164 -16.04 -1.11 -2.18
N GLU A 165 -15.38 -2.07 -1.55
CA GLU A 165 -14.81 -3.27 -2.19
C GLU A 165 -13.85 -2.94 -3.36
N PRO A 166 -12.85 -2.10 -3.13
CA PRO A 166 -11.95 -1.65 -4.19
C PRO A 166 -11.18 -2.81 -4.82
N ALA A 167 -10.81 -2.67 -6.09
CA ALA A 167 -9.92 -3.61 -6.77
C ALA A 167 -8.46 -3.44 -6.33
N LEU A 168 -8.06 -2.21 -5.99
CA LEU A 168 -6.72 -1.84 -5.56
C LEU A 168 -6.75 -1.10 -4.24
N LEU A 169 -5.93 -1.53 -3.28
CA LEU A 169 -5.71 -0.87 -2.00
C LEU A 169 -4.33 -0.22 -2.00
N LEU A 170 -4.30 1.09 -1.82
CA LEU A 170 -3.07 1.87 -1.69
C LEU A 170 -2.86 2.22 -0.21
N MET A 171 -1.68 1.94 0.32
CA MET A 171 -1.37 2.15 1.74
C MET A 171 -0.06 2.94 1.88
N ASP A 172 -0.13 4.15 2.40
CA ASP A 172 1.00 5.08 2.53
C ASP A 172 1.53 5.07 3.97
N GLU A 173 2.54 4.28 4.26
CA GLU A 173 3.19 4.11 5.57
C GLU A 173 2.20 3.96 6.76
N PRO A 174 1.18 3.07 6.66
CA PRO A 174 0.04 3.10 7.59
C PRO A 174 0.42 2.78 9.04
N PHE A 175 1.56 2.13 9.25
CA PHE A 175 1.98 1.67 10.58
C PHE A 175 3.16 2.45 11.16
N ALA A 176 3.65 3.48 10.46
CA ALA A 176 4.87 4.21 10.85
C ALA A 176 4.79 4.89 12.24
N ALA A 177 3.59 5.36 12.62
CA ALA A 177 3.37 6.07 13.90
C ALA A 177 2.99 5.15 15.07
N LEU A 178 3.03 3.82 14.90
CA LEU A 178 2.60 2.85 15.90
C LEU A 178 3.80 2.22 16.62
N ASP A 179 3.58 1.82 17.87
CA ASP A 179 4.55 1.01 18.61
C ASP A 179 4.77 -0.36 17.96
N GLU A 180 5.88 -1.01 18.26
CA GLU A 180 6.32 -2.23 17.61
C GLU A 180 5.33 -3.40 17.79
N ILE A 181 4.78 -3.57 18.99
CA ILE A 181 3.84 -4.66 19.29
C ILE A 181 2.54 -4.47 18.50
N THR A 182 2.00 -3.25 18.50
CA THR A 182 0.79 -2.90 17.73
C THR A 182 1.04 -3.07 16.24
N ARG A 183 2.21 -2.67 15.75
CA ARG A 183 2.62 -2.82 14.35
C ARG A 183 2.67 -4.30 13.94
N PHE A 184 3.25 -5.17 14.75
CA PHE A 184 3.29 -6.61 14.46
C PHE A 184 1.89 -7.22 14.36
N ARG A 185 1.00 -6.86 15.28
CA ARG A 185 -0.40 -7.32 15.26
C ARG A 185 -1.13 -6.85 13.99
N LEU A 186 -0.97 -5.58 13.64
CA LEU A 186 -1.61 -5.04 12.43
C LEU A 186 -1.04 -5.61 11.13
N ASN A 187 0.24 -5.94 11.08
CA ASN A 187 0.83 -6.66 9.95
C ASN A 187 0.20 -8.05 9.79
N ASN A 188 0.01 -8.79 10.89
CA ASN A 188 -0.66 -10.10 10.85
C ASN A 188 -2.11 -9.97 10.39
N ASP A 189 -2.85 -9.00 10.95
CA ASP A 189 -4.25 -8.74 10.59
C ASP A 189 -4.38 -8.35 9.11
N LEU A 190 -3.49 -7.47 8.63
CA LEU A 190 -3.48 -7.04 7.23
C LEU A 190 -3.18 -8.20 6.29
N LEU A 191 -2.22 -9.05 6.64
CA LEU A 191 -1.87 -10.21 5.85
C LEU A 191 -3.02 -11.23 5.76
N ALA A 192 -3.66 -11.54 6.90
CA ALA A 192 -4.83 -12.41 6.95
C ALA A 192 -6.00 -11.82 6.14
N LEU A 193 -6.23 -10.52 6.24
CA LEU A 193 -7.23 -9.80 5.49
C LEU A 193 -6.96 -9.87 3.97
N TRP A 194 -5.72 -9.63 3.55
CA TRP A 194 -5.32 -9.74 2.15
C TRP A 194 -5.54 -11.14 1.60
N GLN A 195 -5.11 -12.18 2.33
CA GLN A 195 -5.30 -13.57 1.93
C GLN A 195 -6.77 -13.95 1.76
N SER A 196 -7.64 -13.45 2.66
CA SER A 196 -9.07 -13.73 2.61
C SER A 196 -9.78 -13.02 1.46
N LEU A 197 -9.37 -11.80 1.14
CA LEU A 197 -10.04 -10.94 0.16
C LEU A 197 -9.41 -11.01 -1.24
N ARG A 198 -8.17 -11.52 -1.36
CA ARG A 198 -7.38 -11.56 -2.59
C ARG A 198 -7.34 -10.22 -3.34
N LYS A 199 -7.24 -9.11 -2.58
CA LYS A 199 -7.16 -7.77 -3.14
C LYS A 199 -5.76 -7.48 -3.65
N THR A 200 -5.65 -6.59 -4.63
CA THR A 200 -4.36 -6.04 -5.05
C THR A 200 -3.95 -4.95 -4.07
N VAL A 201 -2.71 -4.97 -3.60
CA VAL A 201 -2.20 -4.01 -2.60
C VAL A 201 -0.89 -3.39 -3.07
N VAL A 202 -0.80 -2.07 -3.02
CA VAL A 202 0.47 -1.33 -3.09
C VAL A 202 0.72 -0.71 -1.72
N PHE A 203 1.76 -1.17 -1.06
CA PHE A 203 2.12 -0.82 0.30
C PHE A 203 3.42 -0.01 0.32
N VAL A 204 3.38 1.20 0.83
CA VAL A 204 4.56 2.03 1.03
C VAL A 204 5.06 1.86 2.45
N THR A 205 6.34 1.59 2.58
CA THR A 205 7.03 1.52 3.87
C THR A 205 8.50 1.90 3.72
N HIS A 206 9.12 2.27 4.83
CA HIS A 206 10.57 2.38 4.97
C HIS A 206 11.17 1.20 5.76
N SER A 207 10.33 0.26 6.20
CA SER A 207 10.73 -0.91 6.98
C SER A 207 10.99 -2.12 6.08
N VAL A 208 12.24 -2.60 6.06
CA VAL A 208 12.62 -3.85 5.41
C VAL A 208 11.79 -5.01 5.97
N PHE A 209 11.63 -5.08 7.30
CA PHE A 209 10.91 -6.16 7.96
C PHE A 209 9.44 -6.24 7.56
N GLU A 210 8.74 -5.10 7.45
CA GLU A 210 7.35 -5.08 6.97
C GLU A 210 7.26 -5.52 5.52
N SER A 211 8.13 -4.99 4.65
CA SER A 211 8.12 -5.31 3.22
C SER A 211 8.34 -6.80 2.97
N VAL A 212 9.29 -7.44 3.66
CA VAL A 212 9.55 -8.88 3.54
C VAL A 212 8.39 -9.71 4.09
N TYR A 213 7.80 -9.29 5.22
CA TYR A 213 6.72 -10.05 5.84
C TYR A 213 5.43 -10.05 5.02
N LEU A 214 5.06 -8.89 4.46
CA LEU A 214 3.76 -8.68 3.82
C LEU A 214 3.76 -9.02 2.33
N SER A 215 4.88 -8.79 1.62
CA SER A 215 4.84 -8.69 0.17
C SER A 215 5.30 -9.96 -0.56
N GLN A 216 4.77 -10.14 -1.75
CA GLN A 216 5.27 -11.09 -2.73
C GLN A 216 6.43 -10.48 -3.54
N ARG A 217 6.37 -9.16 -3.76
CA ARG A 217 7.40 -8.40 -4.49
C ARG A 217 7.68 -7.07 -3.79
N ILE A 218 8.95 -6.71 -3.76
CA ILE A 218 9.44 -5.47 -3.17
C ILE A 218 10.14 -4.68 -4.27
N VAL A 219 9.69 -3.45 -4.49
CA VAL A 219 10.30 -2.48 -5.40
C VAL A 219 11.14 -1.54 -4.56
N VAL A 220 12.46 -1.63 -4.68
CA VAL A 220 13.41 -0.77 -3.98
C VAL A 220 13.64 0.48 -4.80
N MET A 221 13.47 1.64 -4.17
CA MET A 221 13.60 2.95 -4.83
C MET A 221 14.88 3.67 -4.39
N THR A 222 15.49 4.38 -5.34
CA THR A 222 16.62 5.29 -5.05
C THR A 222 16.18 6.47 -4.19
N PRO A 223 17.11 7.17 -3.49
CA PRO A 223 16.87 8.52 -2.99
C PRO A 223 16.37 9.47 -4.09
N ARG A 224 15.94 10.66 -3.70
CA ARG A 224 15.45 11.68 -4.64
C ARG A 224 16.52 12.12 -5.66
N PRO A 225 16.16 12.17 -6.96
CA PRO A 225 14.86 11.86 -7.56
C PRO A 225 14.60 10.34 -7.58
N GLY A 226 13.39 9.95 -7.15
CA GLY A 226 13.04 8.53 -7.03
C GLY A 226 12.98 7.83 -8.38
N ARG A 227 13.62 6.66 -8.43
CA ARG A 227 13.60 5.69 -9.55
C ARG A 227 13.48 4.29 -8.97
N VAL A 228 13.01 3.35 -9.73
CA VAL A 228 13.18 1.93 -9.40
C VAL A 228 14.67 1.59 -9.47
N PHE A 229 15.23 1.13 -8.37
CA PHE A 229 16.60 0.61 -8.32
C PHE A 229 16.61 -0.87 -8.68
N THR A 230 15.80 -1.66 -8.01
CA THR A 230 15.64 -3.09 -8.27
C THR A 230 14.30 -3.60 -7.76
N GLU A 231 13.88 -4.75 -8.27
CA GLU A 231 12.73 -5.50 -7.79
C GLU A 231 13.16 -6.84 -7.22
N LEU A 232 12.62 -7.20 -6.07
CA LEU A 232 12.95 -8.44 -5.37
C LEU A 232 11.68 -9.24 -5.13
N THR A 233 11.69 -10.51 -5.52
CA THR A 233 10.61 -11.46 -5.22
C THR A 233 10.86 -12.13 -3.88
N ILE A 234 9.84 -12.22 -3.05
CA ILE A 234 9.83 -12.95 -1.79
C ILE A 234 9.11 -14.26 -2.00
N ASP A 235 9.85 -15.27 -2.38
CA ASP A 235 9.34 -16.63 -2.65
C ASP A 235 9.20 -17.43 -1.35
N ALA A 236 8.40 -16.87 -0.42
CA ALA A 236 8.05 -17.53 0.82
C ALA A 236 6.55 -17.82 0.81
N PRO A 237 6.14 -19.06 1.15
CA PRO A 237 4.74 -19.46 1.10
C PRO A 237 3.88 -18.68 2.09
N PHE A 238 2.59 -18.61 1.80
CA PHE A 238 1.57 -18.14 2.73
C PHE A 238 0.80 -19.35 3.30
N PRO A 239 0.28 -19.28 4.54
CA PRO A 239 0.29 -18.10 5.42
C PRO A 239 1.68 -17.86 6.04
N ARG A 240 2.06 -16.60 6.18
CA ARG A 240 3.22 -16.18 6.96
C ARG A 240 2.75 -15.81 8.35
N ASP A 241 3.34 -16.43 9.35
CA ASP A 241 2.99 -16.28 10.76
C ASP A 241 4.23 -15.92 11.60
N GLU A 242 4.13 -16.08 12.91
CA GLU A 242 5.23 -15.82 13.83
C GLU A 242 6.42 -16.75 13.59
N SER A 243 6.18 -18.00 13.18
CA SER A 243 7.24 -18.96 12.88
C SER A 243 8.07 -18.52 11.66
N PHE A 244 7.42 -17.93 10.65
CA PHE A 244 8.14 -17.36 9.52
C PHE A 244 9.03 -16.18 9.97
N ARG A 245 8.55 -15.30 10.85
CA ARG A 245 9.35 -14.15 11.35
C ARG A 245 10.62 -14.56 12.07
N THR A 246 10.64 -15.72 12.73
CA THR A 246 11.78 -16.24 13.46
C THR A 246 12.63 -17.20 12.64
N SER A 247 12.29 -17.45 11.36
CA SER A 247 12.96 -18.37 10.48
C SER A 247 14.25 -17.80 9.90
N ALA A 248 15.17 -18.72 9.54
CA ALA A 248 16.40 -18.38 8.80
C ALA A 248 16.09 -17.77 7.41
N ASP A 249 15.04 -18.23 6.75
CA ASP A 249 14.61 -17.73 5.45
C ASP A 249 14.18 -16.27 5.53
N TYR A 250 13.36 -15.89 6.54
CA TYR A 250 12.99 -14.50 6.77
C TYR A 250 14.21 -13.61 7.01
N ALA A 251 15.14 -14.05 7.86
CA ALA A 251 16.39 -13.32 8.10
C ALA A 251 17.24 -13.19 6.82
N GLY A 252 17.24 -14.21 5.97
CA GLY A 252 17.92 -14.21 4.66
C GLY A 252 17.30 -13.16 3.71
N TYR A 253 15.98 -13.15 3.58
CA TYR A 253 15.28 -12.14 2.78
C TYR A 253 15.48 -10.72 3.33
N CYS A 254 15.40 -10.52 4.65
CA CYS A 254 15.65 -9.22 5.25
C CYS A 254 17.07 -8.71 4.95
N ARG A 255 18.07 -9.59 4.97
CA ARG A 255 19.46 -9.22 4.59
C ARG A 255 19.52 -8.84 3.12
N LEU A 256 18.99 -9.66 2.22
CA LEU A 256 18.96 -9.38 0.77
C LEU A 256 18.33 -8.01 0.47
N VAL A 257 17.19 -7.72 1.08
CA VAL A 257 16.47 -6.45 0.88
C VAL A 257 17.25 -5.27 1.51
N SER A 258 17.88 -5.48 2.68
CA SER A 258 18.74 -4.46 3.31
C SER A 258 19.93 -4.10 2.45
N ASP A 259 20.60 -5.10 1.88
CA ASP A 259 21.75 -4.90 0.98
C ASP A 259 21.34 -4.13 -0.28
N ALA A 260 20.20 -4.49 -0.88
CA ALA A 260 19.66 -3.78 -2.03
C ALA A 260 19.28 -2.32 -1.69
N LEU A 261 18.70 -2.07 -0.51
CA LEU A 261 18.38 -0.72 -0.05
C LEU A 261 19.64 0.12 0.19
N ALA A 262 20.67 -0.47 0.81
CA ALA A 262 21.95 0.20 1.01
C ALA A 262 22.61 0.56 -0.33
N ALA A 263 22.60 -0.36 -1.30
CA ALA A 263 23.11 -0.11 -2.65
C ALA A 263 22.34 1.00 -3.37
N ALA A 264 20.99 1.03 -3.22
CA ALA A 264 20.16 2.09 -3.79
C ALA A 264 20.49 3.47 -3.21
N ILE A 265 20.77 3.56 -1.91
CA ILE A 265 21.15 4.81 -1.23
C ILE A 265 22.52 5.27 -1.72
N GLY A 266 23.51 4.39 -1.79
CA GLY A 266 24.85 4.72 -2.29
C GLY A 266 24.87 5.17 -3.76
N ALA A 267 24.02 4.58 -4.61
CA ALA A 267 23.88 4.99 -6.00
C ALA A 267 23.26 6.40 -6.16
N GLY A 268 22.47 6.86 -5.17
CA GLY A 268 21.90 8.20 -5.19
C GLY A 268 22.84 9.31 -4.71
N GLU A 269 23.88 8.98 -3.94
CA GLU A 269 24.87 9.94 -3.44
C GLU A 269 25.97 10.25 -4.48
N GLY A 270 26.10 9.44 -5.53
CA GLY A 270 27.08 9.58 -6.61
C GLY A 270 26.57 10.28 -7.88
N SER A 271 25.32 10.75 -7.88
CA SER A 271 24.69 11.44 -9.02
C SER A 271 24.38 12.88 -8.68
#